data_b77ddb8981bfa7497d32c9abec1e670c
#
_entry.id   b77ddb8981bfa7497d32c9abec1e670c
#
_cell.length_a   1.000
_cell.length_b   1.000
_cell.length_c   1.000
_cell.angle_alpha   90.00
_cell.angle_beta   90.00
_cell.angle_gamma   90.00
#
_symmetry.space_group_name_H-M   'P 1'
#
loop_
_entity.id
_entity.type
_entity.pdbx_description
1 polymer ?
#
loop_
_entity_poly.entity_id
_entity_poly.type
_entity_poly.pdbx_seq_one_letter_code
_entity_poly.pdbx_strand_id
1 'polypeptide(L)'
;MGFFTSLHQFSDLALLILRLALGTVFLFHGLPKKGLWSAQPSAQMPAGMLRNLRILSIAEPAGGLGVLVGFLTQLAALGLVIAMLGALQFLITKVHRKFTGETAGWEFEFMLLITALALVILGGGKYALDRVIFRI
;
A
#
# COMPACT_ATOMS: atom_id res chain seq x y z
N MET A 1 -0.44 -0.46 35.48
CA MET A 1 -0.52 -1.35 34.30
C MET A 1 -1.91 -1.43 33.69
N GLY A 2 -3.00 -1.31 34.45
CA GLY A 2 -4.38 -1.41 33.95
C GLY A 2 -4.78 -0.41 32.85
N PHE A 3 -4.27 0.83 32.87
CA PHE A 3 -4.58 1.83 31.84
C PHE A 3 -4.10 1.40 30.43
N PHE A 4 -2.87 0.93 30.30
CA PHE A 4 -2.35 0.51 28.98
C PHE A 4 -3.01 -0.75 28.44
N THR A 5 -3.40 -1.68 29.32
CA THR A 5 -4.13 -2.90 28.89
C THR A 5 -5.56 -2.57 28.40
N SER A 6 -6.18 -1.51 28.93
CA SER A 6 -7.51 -1.08 28.47
C SER A 6 -7.49 -0.47 27.06
N LEU A 7 -6.32 -0.03 26.56
CA LEU A 7 -6.21 0.51 25.20
C LEU A 7 -6.50 -0.52 24.09
N HIS A 8 -6.37 -1.82 24.37
CA HIS A 8 -6.71 -2.86 23.41
C HIS A 8 -8.19 -2.84 22.97
N GLN A 9 -9.09 -2.28 23.78
CA GLN A 9 -10.48 -2.08 23.38
C GLN A 9 -10.64 -1.14 22.17
N PHE A 10 -9.62 -0.30 21.87
CA PHE A 10 -9.58 0.60 20.73
C PHE A 10 -8.86 0.03 19.51
N SER A 11 -8.57 -1.27 19.47
CA SER A 11 -7.88 -1.91 18.34
C SER A 11 -8.59 -1.68 17.00
N ASP A 12 -9.92 -1.74 16.97
CA ASP A 12 -10.70 -1.45 15.76
C ASP A 12 -10.56 -0.01 15.27
N LEU A 13 -10.44 0.95 16.19
CA LEU A 13 -10.18 2.36 15.85
C LEU A 13 -8.75 2.51 15.29
N ALA A 14 -7.77 1.83 15.87
CA ALA A 14 -6.41 1.82 15.36
C ALA A 14 -6.35 1.24 13.94
N LEU A 15 -7.07 0.15 13.67
CA LEU A 15 -7.18 -0.43 12.33
C LEU A 15 -7.84 0.53 11.33
N LEU A 16 -8.89 1.26 11.74
CA LEU A 16 -9.48 2.30 10.91
C LEU A 16 -8.46 3.39 10.56
N ILE A 17 -7.71 3.89 11.53
CA ILE A 17 -6.68 4.92 11.32
C ILE A 17 -5.60 4.41 10.35
N LEU A 18 -5.10 3.18 10.53
CA LEU A 18 -4.12 2.58 9.64
C LEU A 18 -4.66 2.45 8.20
N ARG A 19 -5.91 2.04 8.04
CA ARG A 19 -6.56 1.95 6.73
C ARG A 19 -6.70 3.31 6.06
N LEU A 20 -7.15 4.33 6.79
CA LEU A 20 -7.27 5.70 6.27
C LEU A 20 -5.91 6.24 5.85
N ALA A 21 -4.87 6.07 6.67
CA ALA A 21 -3.52 6.53 6.35
C ALA A 21 -2.96 5.80 5.11
N LEU A 22 -2.94 4.46 5.13
CA LEU A 22 -2.38 3.67 4.04
C LEU A 22 -3.15 3.87 2.73
N GLY A 23 -4.49 3.79 2.78
CA GLY A 23 -5.34 3.95 1.60
C GLY A 23 -5.19 5.32 0.95
N THR A 24 -5.12 6.38 1.76
CA THR A 24 -4.88 7.76 1.26
C THR A 24 -3.55 7.86 0.54
N VAL A 25 -2.46 7.35 1.14
CA VAL A 25 -1.13 7.38 0.52
C VAL A 25 -1.17 6.70 -0.85
N PHE A 26 -1.73 5.49 -0.96
CA PHE A 26 -1.76 4.77 -2.23
C PHE A 26 -2.66 5.41 -3.29
N LEU A 27 -3.77 6.04 -2.90
CA LEU A 27 -4.58 6.84 -3.82
C LEU A 27 -3.77 7.96 -4.44
N PHE A 28 -3.07 8.76 -3.61
CA PHE A 28 -2.25 9.87 -4.11
C PHE A 28 -1.01 9.42 -4.88
N HIS A 29 -0.40 8.28 -4.54
CA HIS A 29 0.73 7.72 -5.28
C HIS A 29 0.35 7.15 -6.65
N GLY A 30 -0.87 6.63 -6.82
CA GLY A 30 -1.34 6.09 -8.09
C GLY A 30 -1.77 7.15 -9.11
N LEU A 31 -2.37 8.24 -8.65
CA LEU A 31 -2.96 9.27 -9.52
C LEU A 31 -1.97 9.95 -10.49
N PRO A 32 -0.72 10.30 -10.09
CA PRO A 32 0.25 10.96 -10.99
C PRO A 32 0.73 10.08 -12.15
N LYS A 33 0.52 8.77 -12.10
CA LYS A 33 1.02 7.80 -13.09
C LYS A 33 0.24 7.80 -14.41
N LYS A 34 -0.75 8.68 -14.59
CA LYS A 34 -1.57 8.76 -15.82
C LYS A 34 -0.74 8.94 -17.10
N GLY A 35 0.36 9.69 -17.05
CA GLY A 35 1.27 9.89 -18.17
C GLY A 35 1.94 8.62 -18.72
N LEU A 36 1.97 7.54 -17.94
CA LEU A 36 2.53 6.26 -18.37
C LEU A 36 1.72 5.60 -19.52
N TRP A 37 0.43 5.96 -19.64
CA TRP A 37 -0.45 5.36 -20.66
C TRP A 37 -0.16 5.88 -22.06
N SER A 38 0.34 7.11 -22.20
CA SER A 38 0.81 7.70 -23.45
C SER A 38 2.31 7.51 -23.71
N ALA A 39 3.08 7.03 -22.71
CA ALA A 39 4.51 6.83 -22.86
C ALA A 39 4.82 5.69 -23.84
N GLN A 40 5.90 5.85 -24.60
CA GLN A 40 6.43 4.80 -25.49
C GLN A 40 7.65 4.12 -24.83
N PRO A 41 7.89 2.83 -25.12
CA PRO A 41 9.10 2.17 -24.66
C PRO A 41 10.36 2.90 -25.12
N SER A 42 11.36 2.96 -24.25
CA SER A 42 12.66 3.59 -24.52
C SER A 42 13.79 2.78 -23.87
N ALA A 43 15.04 3.16 -24.14
CA ALA A 43 16.19 2.52 -23.50
C ALA A 43 16.15 2.64 -21.97
N GLN A 44 15.66 3.79 -21.43
CA GLN A 44 15.51 4.03 -20.01
C GLN A 44 14.26 3.37 -19.42
N MET A 45 13.25 3.07 -20.24
CA MET A 45 11.97 2.47 -19.85
C MET A 45 11.59 1.36 -20.84
N PRO A 46 12.19 0.15 -20.73
CA PRO A 46 11.85 -0.98 -21.57
C PRO A 46 10.37 -1.36 -21.50
N ALA A 47 9.84 -2.00 -22.55
CA ALA A 47 8.43 -2.37 -22.66
C ALA A 47 7.90 -3.15 -21.46
N GLY A 48 8.69 -4.07 -20.91
CA GLY A 48 8.33 -4.86 -19.72
C GLY A 48 8.17 -3.98 -18.47
N MET A 49 9.09 -3.05 -18.26
CA MET A 49 9.02 -2.08 -17.15
C MET A 49 7.81 -1.17 -17.29
N LEU A 50 7.58 -0.62 -18.48
CA LEU A 50 6.44 0.25 -18.76
C LEU A 50 5.10 -0.48 -18.52
N ARG A 51 5.00 -1.75 -18.96
CA ARG A 51 3.82 -2.60 -18.68
C ARG A 51 3.58 -2.75 -17.18
N ASN A 52 4.61 -3.08 -16.41
CA ASN A 52 4.49 -3.25 -14.96
C ASN A 52 4.06 -1.94 -14.27
N LEU A 53 4.62 -0.82 -14.67
CA LEU A 53 4.23 0.51 -14.15
C LEU A 53 2.78 0.87 -14.48
N ARG A 54 2.30 0.50 -15.67
CA ARG A 54 0.87 0.68 -16.05
C ARG A 54 -0.05 -0.18 -15.18
N ILE A 55 0.31 -1.43 -14.92
CA ILE A 55 -0.46 -2.30 -14.00
C ILE A 55 -0.50 -1.68 -12.61
N LEU A 56 0.64 -1.24 -12.07
CA LEU A 56 0.72 -0.60 -10.76
C LEU A 56 -0.07 0.71 -10.69
N SER A 57 -0.15 1.48 -11.79
CA SER A 57 -0.91 2.73 -11.84
C SER A 57 -2.42 2.54 -11.63
N ILE A 58 -2.93 1.33 -11.80
CA ILE A 58 -4.31 0.94 -11.52
C ILE A 58 -4.39 0.17 -10.20
N ALA A 59 -3.48 -0.81 -9.99
CA ALA A 59 -3.54 -1.70 -8.84
C ALA A 59 -3.32 -0.96 -7.51
N GLU A 60 -2.40 0.01 -7.47
CA GLU A 60 -2.13 0.79 -6.27
C GLU A 60 -3.35 1.63 -5.82
N PRO A 61 -3.97 2.48 -6.66
CA PRO A 61 -5.14 3.24 -6.23
C PRO A 61 -6.36 2.34 -5.98
N ALA A 62 -6.54 1.25 -6.73
CA ALA A 62 -7.62 0.28 -6.47
C ALA A 62 -7.43 -0.42 -5.12
N GLY A 63 -6.22 -0.89 -4.82
CA GLY A 63 -5.87 -1.47 -3.52
C GLY A 63 -5.99 -0.43 -2.39
N GLY A 64 -5.52 0.79 -2.63
CA GLY A 64 -5.65 1.92 -1.70
C GLY A 64 -7.11 2.22 -1.38
N LEU A 65 -7.99 2.28 -2.38
CA LEU A 65 -9.43 2.48 -2.17
C LEU A 65 -10.05 1.31 -1.40
N GLY A 66 -9.73 0.06 -1.78
CA GLY A 66 -10.21 -1.12 -1.07
C GLY A 66 -9.85 -1.11 0.42
N VAL A 67 -8.59 -0.81 0.74
CA VAL A 67 -8.13 -0.67 2.13
C VAL A 67 -8.82 0.50 2.84
N LEU A 68 -8.95 1.65 2.17
CA LEU A 68 -9.55 2.87 2.75
C LEU A 68 -10.99 2.62 3.20
N VAL A 69 -11.83 2.08 2.32
CA VAL A 69 -13.24 1.80 2.64
C VAL A 69 -13.41 0.48 3.43
N GLY A 70 -12.39 -0.36 3.45
CA GLY A 70 -12.43 -1.68 4.10
C GLY A 70 -13.23 -2.70 3.32
N PHE A 71 -13.09 -2.70 2.01
CA PHE A 71 -13.68 -3.70 1.13
C PHE A 71 -12.62 -4.66 0.63
N LEU A 72 -12.82 -5.96 0.87
CA LEU A 72 -11.82 -7.01 0.65
C LEU A 72 -10.45 -6.61 1.24
N THR A 73 -10.47 -6.09 2.47
CA THR A 73 -9.33 -5.40 3.09
C THR A 73 -8.04 -6.22 3.03
N GLN A 74 -8.11 -7.50 3.40
CA GLN A 74 -6.93 -8.37 3.41
C GLN A 74 -6.41 -8.64 2.00
N LEU A 75 -7.30 -8.84 1.03
CA LEU A 75 -6.90 -9.04 -0.38
C LEU A 75 -6.31 -7.76 -0.98
N ALA A 76 -6.94 -6.61 -0.75
CA ALA A 76 -6.44 -5.31 -1.16
C ALA A 76 -5.08 -5.02 -0.54
N ALA A 77 -4.92 -5.22 0.76
CA ALA A 77 -3.65 -5.07 1.46
C ALA A 77 -2.57 -6.03 0.94
N LEU A 78 -2.91 -7.29 0.62
CA LEU A 78 -1.98 -8.25 0.01
C LEU A 78 -1.49 -7.78 -1.36
N GLY A 79 -2.37 -7.23 -2.18
CA GLY A 79 -1.99 -6.60 -3.45
C GLY A 79 -0.99 -5.45 -3.26
N LEU A 80 -1.20 -4.62 -2.24
CA LEU A 80 -0.27 -3.54 -1.89
C LEU A 80 1.06 -4.05 -1.34
N VAL A 81 1.07 -5.15 -0.57
CA VAL A 81 2.30 -5.84 -0.13
C VAL A 81 3.12 -6.27 -1.35
N ILE A 82 2.50 -6.93 -2.33
CA ILE A 82 3.17 -7.38 -3.55
C ILE A 82 3.74 -6.18 -4.33
N ALA A 83 2.98 -5.09 -4.46
CA ALA A 83 3.42 -3.87 -5.11
C ALA A 83 4.65 -3.26 -4.41
N MET A 84 4.64 -3.19 -3.08
CA MET A 84 5.76 -2.64 -2.30
C MET A 84 7.00 -3.53 -2.31
N LEU A 85 6.85 -4.85 -2.31
CA LEU A 85 7.99 -5.76 -2.51
C LEU A 85 8.65 -5.53 -3.87
N GLY A 86 7.86 -5.36 -4.93
CA GLY A 86 8.38 -5.01 -6.26
C GLY A 86 9.07 -3.65 -6.29
N ALA A 87 8.51 -2.64 -5.64
CA ALA A 87 9.10 -1.30 -5.51
C ALA A 87 10.44 -1.35 -4.76
N LEU A 88 10.48 -2.02 -3.61
CA LEU A 88 11.71 -2.20 -2.81
C LEU A 88 12.79 -2.93 -3.60
N GLN A 89 12.43 -4.04 -4.26
CA GLN A 89 13.39 -4.76 -5.13
C GLN A 89 13.98 -3.82 -6.18
N PHE A 90 13.15 -3.04 -6.86
CA PHE A 90 13.61 -2.08 -7.88
C PHE A 90 14.51 -1.00 -7.28
N LEU A 91 14.12 -0.37 -6.17
CA LEU A 91 14.89 0.69 -5.53
C LEU A 91 16.26 0.21 -5.05
N ILE A 92 16.32 -0.99 -4.48
CA ILE A 92 17.56 -1.56 -3.94
C ILE A 92 18.47 -2.06 -5.07
N THR A 93 17.94 -2.81 -6.05
CA THR A 93 18.76 -3.52 -7.04
C THR A 93 19.04 -2.71 -8.30
N LYS A 94 18.17 -1.81 -8.71
CA LYS A 94 18.31 -1.03 -9.95
C LYS A 94 18.70 0.43 -9.68
N VAL A 95 18.11 1.05 -8.67
CA VAL A 95 18.40 2.44 -8.32
C VAL A 95 19.54 2.54 -7.29
N HIS A 96 19.86 1.45 -6.60
CA HIS A 96 20.89 1.37 -5.55
C HIS A 96 20.68 2.39 -4.42
N ARG A 97 19.41 2.67 -4.07
CA ARG A 97 19.08 3.54 -2.93
C ARG A 97 19.52 2.89 -1.62
N LYS A 98 19.99 3.72 -0.70
CA LYS A 98 20.24 3.31 0.70
C LYS A 98 18.91 3.28 1.47
N PHE A 99 18.93 2.71 2.67
CA PHE A 99 17.76 2.72 3.56
C PHE A 99 17.28 4.14 3.82
N THR A 100 18.19 5.00 4.27
CA THR A 100 17.98 6.46 4.39
C THR A 100 18.97 7.19 3.51
N GLY A 101 18.60 8.33 2.96
CA GLY A 101 19.46 9.15 2.10
C GLY A 101 19.12 10.63 2.18
N GLU A 102 20.03 11.49 1.72
CA GLU A 102 19.84 12.95 1.72
C GLU A 102 18.63 13.39 0.87
N THR A 103 18.32 12.64 -0.20
CA THR A 103 17.20 12.97 -1.09
C THR A 103 15.99 12.07 -0.85
N ALA A 104 16.16 10.77 -0.82
CA ALA A 104 15.15 9.77 -0.45
C ALA A 104 15.81 8.39 -0.36
N GLY A 105 15.51 7.63 0.68
CA GLY A 105 15.85 6.22 0.80
C GLY A 105 14.67 5.33 0.40
N TRP A 106 14.69 4.06 0.83
CA TRP A 106 13.57 3.14 0.66
C TRP A 106 12.81 2.87 1.99
N GLU A 107 13.11 3.67 3.02
CA GLU A 107 12.45 3.60 4.32
C GLU A 107 10.94 3.84 4.23
N PHE A 108 10.50 4.70 3.31
CA PHE A 108 9.10 5.01 3.12
C PHE A 108 8.33 3.80 2.56
N GLU A 109 8.82 3.19 1.48
CA GLU A 109 8.24 1.98 0.90
C GLU A 109 8.24 0.81 1.89
N PHE A 110 9.29 0.71 2.73
CA PHE A 110 9.35 -0.27 3.79
C PHE A 110 8.24 -0.07 4.84
N MET A 111 8.00 1.16 5.28
CA MET A 111 6.92 1.47 6.22
C MET A 111 5.54 1.17 5.63
N LEU A 112 5.33 1.47 4.35
CA LEU A 112 4.09 1.12 3.66
C LEU A 112 3.89 -0.40 3.57
N LEU A 113 4.97 -1.14 3.26
CA LEU A 113 4.96 -2.61 3.24
C LEU A 113 4.54 -3.20 4.58
N ILE A 114 5.18 -2.76 5.69
CA ILE A 114 4.89 -3.28 7.03
C ILE A 114 3.46 -2.93 7.45
N THR A 115 2.98 -1.72 7.15
CA THR A 115 1.61 -1.31 7.44
C THR A 115 0.59 -2.15 6.65
N ALA A 116 0.83 -2.39 5.37
CA ALA A 116 0.00 -3.26 4.55
C ALA A 116 -0.01 -4.71 5.07
N LEU A 117 1.16 -5.24 5.45
CA LEU A 117 1.29 -6.58 6.02
C LEU A 117 0.52 -6.72 7.35
N ALA A 118 0.55 -5.69 8.20
CA ALA A 118 -0.25 -5.66 9.41
C ALA A 118 -1.76 -5.78 9.10
N LEU A 119 -2.26 -5.09 8.06
CA LEU A 119 -3.67 -5.20 7.64
C LEU A 119 -4.01 -6.55 6.98
N VAL A 120 -3.06 -7.21 6.31
CA VAL A 120 -3.25 -8.60 5.83
C VAL A 120 -3.51 -9.53 7.00
N ILE A 121 -2.76 -9.38 8.11
CA ILE A 121 -2.85 -10.24 9.28
C ILE A 121 -4.09 -9.91 10.13
N LEU A 122 -4.32 -8.63 10.41
CA LEU A 122 -5.33 -8.16 11.37
C LEU A 122 -6.71 -7.93 10.73
N GLY A 123 -6.76 -7.78 9.40
CA GLY A 123 -7.99 -7.43 8.69
C GLY A 123 -8.42 -5.98 8.85
N GLY A 124 -9.66 -5.68 8.45
CA GLY A 124 -10.19 -4.32 8.41
C GLY A 124 -10.78 -3.78 9.73
N GLY A 125 -11.03 -4.67 10.71
CA GLY A 125 -11.70 -4.31 11.95
C GLY A 125 -13.22 -4.06 11.78
N LYS A 126 -13.91 -3.72 12.86
CA LYS A 126 -15.37 -3.57 12.88
C LYS A 126 -15.92 -2.43 12.02
N TYR A 127 -15.09 -1.44 11.69
CA TYR A 127 -15.46 -0.29 10.85
C TYR A 127 -15.20 -0.53 9.36
N ALA A 128 -14.87 -1.77 8.95
CA ALA A 128 -14.70 -2.14 7.56
C ALA A 128 -16.03 -2.49 6.89
N LEU A 129 -16.16 -2.22 5.58
CA LEU A 129 -17.30 -2.69 4.78
C LEU A 129 -17.38 -4.23 4.77
N ASP A 130 -16.23 -4.92 4.88
CA ASP A 130 -16.18 -6.38 4.98
C ASP A 130 -17.07 -6.91 6.08
N ARG A 131 -17.12 -6.21 7.22
CA ARG A 131 -17.97 -6.58 8.36
C ARG A 131 -19.45 -6.52 8.03
N VAL A 132 -19.85 -5.51 7.25
CA VAL A 132 -21.25 -5.28 6.86
C VAL A 132 -21.69 -6.24 5.78
N ILE A 133 -20.82 -6.47 4.78
CA ILE A 133 -21.15 -7.25 3.57
C ILE A 133 -21.01 -8.75 3.82
N PHE A 134 -19.88 -9.15 4.41
CA PHE A 134 -19.55 -10.58 4.57
C PHE A 134 -19.81 -11.10 5.99
N ARG A 135 -20.13 -10.22 6.94
CA ARG A 135 -20.35 -10.53 8.37
C ARG A 135 -19.15 -11.22 9.05
N ILE A 136 -17.94 -10.93 8.58
CA ILE A 136 -16.65 -11.49 9.07
C ILE A 136 -15.86 -10.42 9.84
#